data_f0054760e6c3cd76ec517c7748895de6
#
_entry.id   f0054760e6c3cd76ec517c7748895de6
#
_cell.length_a   1.000
_cell.length_b   1.000
_cell.length_c   1.000
_cell.angle_alpha   90.00
_cell.angle_beta   90.00
_cell.angle_gamma   90.00
#
_symmetry.space_group_name_H-M   'P 1'
#
loop_
_entity.id
_entity.type
_entity.pdbx_description
1 polymer ?
#
loop_
_entity_poly.entity_id
_entity_poly.type
_entity_poly.pdbx_seq_one_letter_code
_entity_poly.pdbx_strand_id
1 'polypeptide(L)'
;MSPKQINKLDASDKLSGKRALFSVPEDVIYLNGNSLGPLPSNVQHRLNAVISEEWGKDLIGSWNKHGWIDLPLRVGEKIAPILGAASGQVLCCDSVSLNLFKLLASCLQLRPDRTRILSQKDNFPTDLYVAQGLQQLLGPSSCQLDIVAAEQLADALSEEIAVLMLSHVNFRDGAVHDIAALTQMAHERDILVIWDLAHSAGILPLSLDDWNVDFAVGCGYKFLNGGPGAPSFVYVNKKHHDQFTQPLQGWMGHKAPFEFDPSFTPAEGVGQFMTGTPPILSLAALDAALDVFADVDVKQLNEKSMALSEYFLKLVEQQPALRDLQLSSPKEPAQRGGQLSFAHPEAYAICQAWGDVGIIADFRSPDLLRVSFSPLILCFEEIDRSVQALFEVMHHKTFSEAKFHQRRKVT
;
A
#
# COMPACT_ATOMS: atom_id res chain seq x y z
N MET A 1 -10.47 28.67 7.64
CA MET A 1 -9.52 29.73 7.23
C MET A 1 -10.22 30.69 6.27
N SER A 2 -9.70 31.91 6.05
CA SER A 2 -10.26 32.75 4.99
C SER A 2 -9.81 32.27 3.61
N PRO A 3 -10.56 32.57 2.51
CA PRO A 3 -10.11 32.19 1.15
C PRO A 3 -8.70 32.71 0.80
N LYS A 4 -8.31 33.88 1.30
CA LYS A 4 -6.94 34.42 1.13
C LYS A 4 -5.86 33.55 1.81
N GLN A 5 -6.17 32.93 2.94
CA GLN A 5 -5.24 32.04 3.65
C GLN A 5 -5.11 30.71 2.92
N ILE A 6 -6.20 30.16 2.41
CA ILE A 6 -6.22 28.92 1.61
C ILE A 6 -5.36 29.12 0.35
N ASN A 7 -5.64 30.17 -0.43
CA ASN A 7 -4.88 30.49 -1.64
C ASN A 7 -3.38 30.69 -1.36
N LYS A 8 -3.01 31.25 -0.19
CA LYS A 8 -1.60 31.40 0.20
C LYS A 8 -0.95 30.04 0.47
N LEU A 9 -1.66 29.10 1.14
CA LEU A 9 -1.15 27.76 1.38
C LEU A 9 -0.93 27.02 0.05
N ASP A 10 -1.92 27.03 -0.84
CA ASP A 10 -1.83 26.39 -2.14
C ASP A 10 -0.73 27.00 -3.03
N ALA A 11 -0.57 28.35 -3.01
CA ALA A 11 0.50 29.03 -3.73
C ALA A 11 1.91 28.74 -3.18
N SER A 12 2.02 28.38 -1.89
CA SER A 12 3.31 28.03 -1.26
C SER A 12 3.62 26.53 -1.32
N ASP A 13 2.70 25.72 -1.84
CA ASP A 13 2.86 24.26 -1.94
C ASP A 13 3.89 23.88 -3.01
N LYS A 14 5.00 23.30 -2.58
CA LYS A 14 6.09 22.84 -3.45
C LYS A 14 5.67 21.68 -4.38
N LEU A 15 4.59 20.97 -4.03
CA LEU A 15 4.07 19.85 -4.80
C LEU A 15 2.91 20.24 -5.73
N SER A 16 2.49 21.50 -5.75
CA SER A 16 1.34 21.98 -6.55
C SER A 16 1.46 21.65 -8.04
N GLY A 17 2.67 21.73 -8.61
CA GLY A 17 2.93 21.38 -10.01
C GLY A 17 2.75 19.88 -10.34
N LYS A 18 2.75 19.00 -9.34
CA LYS A 18 2.63 17.54 -9.55
C LYS A 18 1.24 17.11 -9.99
N ARG A 19 0.19 17.86 -9.62
CA ARG A 19 -1.19 17.59 -10.07
C ARG A 19 -1.31 17.49 -11.60
N ALA A 20 -0.56 18.32 -12.33
CA ALA A 20 -0.55 18.32 -13.79
C ALA A 20 -0.03 17.01 -14.41
N LEU A 21 0.63 16.16 -13.62
CA LEU A 21 1.09 14.84 -14.05
C LEU A 21 -0.02 13.78 -13.99
N PHE A 22 -1.22 14.12 -13.53
CA PHE A 22 -2.32 13.17 -13.34
C PHE A 22 -3.55 13.55 -14.13
N SER A 23 -4.27 12.53 -14.59
CA SER A 23 -5.57 12.66 -15.27
C SER A 23 -6.70 12.47 -14.25
N VAL A 24 -7.03 13.52 -13.52
CA VAL A 24 -8.17 13.55 -12.59
C VAL A 24 -9.27 14.42 -13.22
N PRO A 25 -10.54 13.97 -13.33
CA PRO A 25 -11.65 14.78 -13.83
C PRO A 25 -11.79 16.10 -13.06
N GLU A 26 -12.11 17.20 -13.76
CA GLU A 26 -12.17 18.55 -13.16
C GLU A 26 -13.29 18.70 -12.12
N ASP A 27 -14.37 17.94 -12.27
CA ASP A 27 -15.55 17.93 -11.39
C ASP A 27 -15.43 16.93 -10.24
N VAL A 28 -14.29 16.24 -10.09
CA VAL A 28 -14.05 15.22 -9.06
C VAL A 28 -12.97 15.67 -8.08
N ILE A 29 -13.27 15.58 -6.79
CA ILE A 29 -12.28 15.60 -5.71
C ILE A 29 -12.07 14.18 -5.24
N TYR A 30 -10.84 13.65 -5.43
CA TYR A 30 -10.54 12.25 -5.21
C TYR A 30 -9.84 12.02 -3.87
N LEU A 31 -10.60 11.56 -2.87
CA LEU A 31 -10.17 11.29 -1.50
C LEU A 31 -10.00 9.78 -1.22
N ASN A 32 -9.63 8.99 -2.24
CA ASN A 32 -9.54 7.53 -2.14
C ASN A 32 -8.25 6.92 -2.71
N GLY A 33 -7.15 7.68 -2.70
CA GLY A 33 -5.85 7.20 -3.17
C GLY A 33 -5.26 6.02 -2.39
N ASN A 34 -5.73 5.80 -1.17
CA ASN A 34 -5.38 4.64 -0.33
C ASN A 34 -6.09 3.34 -0.76
N SER A 35 -7.03 3.39 -1.71
CA SER A 35 -7.68 2.21 -2.30
C SER A 35 -7.23 1.99 -3.73
N LEU A 36 -7.18 3.06 -4.52
CA LEU A 36 -6.63 3.07 -5.88
C LEU A 36 -5.98 4.44 -6.13
N GLY A 37 -4.72 4.47 -6.56
CA GLY A 37 -4.06 5.70 -6.97
C GLY A 37 -4.68 6.27 -8.26
N PRO A 38 -4.70 7.62 -8.43
CA PRO A 38 -5.17 8.24 -9.66
C PRO A 38 -4.22 7.96 -10.83
N LEU A 39 -4.71 8.09 -12.06
CA LEU A 39 -3.95 7.79 -13.27
C LEU A 39 -2.89 8.86 -13.56
N PRO A 40 -1.58 8.53 -13.54
CA PRO A 40 -0.55 9.40 -14.09
C PRO A 40 -0.66 9.48 -15.63
N SER A 41 -0.57 10.68 -16.18
CA SER A 41 -0.83 10.93 -17.61
C SER A 41 0.14 10.20 -18.55
N ASN A 42 1.39 9.97 -18.13
CA ASN A 42 2.39 9.24 -18.90
C ASN A 42 2.11 7.74 -19.02
N VAL A 43 1.31 7.16 -18.13
CA VAL A 43 0.96 5.73 -18.13
C VAL A 43 0.21 5.35 -19.41
N GLN A 44 -0.77 6.18 -19.85
CA GLN A 44 -1.50 5.92 -21.07
C GLN A 44 -0.57 5.89 -22.29
N HIS A 45 0.34 6.85 -22.40
CA HIS A 45 1.32 6.91 -23.47
C HIS A 45 2.24 5.67 -23.47
N ARG A 46 2.74 5.29 -22.29
CA ARG A 46 3.59 4.10 -22.12
C ARG A 46 2.89 2.82 -22.53
N LEU A 47 1.65 2.61 -22.10
CA LEU A 47 0.88 1.43 -22.47
C LEU A 47 0.56 1.37 -23.96
N ASN A 48 0.24 2.52 -24.60
CA ASN A 48 0.05 2.58 -26.05
C ASN A 48 1.32 2.16 -26.79
N ALA A 49 2.50 2.58 -26.34
CA ALA A 49 3.78 2.16 -26.93
C ALA A 49 4.00 0.65 -26.77
N VAL A 50 3.76 0.11 -25.56
CA VAL A 50 3.88 -1.34 -25.32
C VAL A 50 2.96 -2.14 -26.24
N ILE A 51 1.71 -1.73 -26.36
CA ILE A 51 0.72 -2.45 -27.19
C ILE A 51 1.03 -2.33 -28.68
N SER A 52 1.27 -1.12 -29.17
CA SER A 52 1.33 -0.84 -30.61
C SER A 52 2.69 -1.15 -31.22
N GLU A 53 3.78 -0.90 -30.49
CA GLU A 53 5.14 -1.03 -31.00
C GLU A 53 5.79 -2.32 -30.50
N GLU A 54 5.92 -2.45 -29.17
CA GLU A 54 6.67 -3.52 -28.58
C GLU A 54 5.98 -4.86 -28.84
N TRP A 55 4.73 -5.01 -28.40
CA TRP A 55 3.96 -6.23 -28.64
C TRP A 55 3.48 -6.32 -30.11
N GLY A 56 2.92 -5.24 -30.65
CA GLY A 56 2.28 -5.26 -31.97
C GLY A 56 3.23 -5.42 -33.14
N LYS A 57 4.48 -4.94 -33.04
CA LYS A 57 5.49 -5.01 -34.11
C LYS A 57 6.65 -5.94 -33.77
N ASP A 58 7.23 -5.79 -32.57
CA ASP A 58 8.46 -6.51 -32.21
C ASP A 58 8.20 -7.89 -31.62
N LEU A 59 6.93 -8.21 -31.26
CA LEU A 59 6.45 -9.53 -30.82
C LEU A 59 7.34 -10.13 -29.73
N ILE A 60 7.79 -11.37 -29.91
CA ILE A 60 8.66 -12.08 -28.93
C ILE A 60 10.03 -11.41 -28.76
N GLY A 61 10.49 -10.67 -29.75
CA GLY A 61 11.75 -9.93 -29.67
C GLY A 61 11.78 -8.85 -28.59
N SER A 62 10.61 -8.42 -28.12
CA SER A 62 10.45 -7.39 -27.08
C SER A 62 11.05 -7.76 -25.73
N TRP A 63 11.14 -9.05 -25.43
CA TRP A 63 11.81 -9.52 -24.22
C TRP A 63 13.22 -8.96 -24.06
N ASN A 64 14.00 -8.96 -25.14
CA ASN A 64 15.36 -8.42 -25.16
C ASN A 64 15.39 -6.95 -25.61
N LYS A 65 14.70 -6.62 -26.72
CA LYS A 65 14.78 -5.29 -27.35
C LYS A 65 14.29 -4.18 -26.45
N HIS A 66 13.21 -4.44 -25.68
CA HIS A 66 12.59 -3.47 -24.77
C HIS A 66 12.83 -3.79 -23.29
N GLY A 67 13.65 -4.80 -23.00
CA GLY A 67 14.04 -5.15 -21.63
C GLY A 67 12.86 -5.64 -20.78
N TRP A 68 11.91 -6.37 -21.36
CA TRP A 68 10.79 -6.94 -20.60
C TRP A 68 11.28 -7.95 -19.55
N ILE A 69 12.38 -8.64 -19.86
CA ILE A 69 12.97 -9.63 -18.94
C ILE A 69 13.42 -9.00 -17.63
N ASP A 70 13.93 -7.76 -17.68
CA ASP A 70 14.48 -7.04 -16.53
C ASP A 70 13.45 -6.11 -15.86
N LEU A 71 12.24 -5.99 -16.44
CA LEU A 71 11.24 -5.05 -15.99
C LEU A 71 10.84 -5.21 -14.51
N PRO A 72 10.68 -6.44 -13.97
CA PRO A 72 10.39 -6.64 -12.54
C PRO A 72 11.46 -6.07 -11.60
N LEU A 73 12.74 -6.24 -11.93
CA LEU A 73 13.86 -5.70 -11.16
C LEU A 73 13.95 -4.18 -11.33
N ARG A 74 13.83 -3.67 -12.57
CA ARG A 74 13.86 -2.23 -12.85
C ARG A 74 12.77 -1.46 -12.10
N VAL A 75 11.56 -2.00 -12.01
CA VAL A 75 10.49 -1.42 -11.21
C VAL A 75 10.84 -1.48 -9.72
N GLY A 76 11.41 -2.59 -9.26
CA GLY A 76 11.91 -2.71 -7.89
C GLY A 76 12.96 -1.65 -7.54
N GLU A 77 13.88 -1.34 -8.46
CA GLU A 77 14.90 -0.29 -8.29
C GLU A 77 14.29 1.12 -8.17
N LYS A 78 13.17 1.40 -8.83
CA LYS A 78 12.43 2.67 -8.64
C LYS A 78 11.70 2.72 -7.30
N ILE A 79 11.24 1.59 -6.78
CA ILE A 79 10.54 1.51 -5.49
C ILE A 79 11.53 1.55 -4.31
N ALA A 80 12.72 0.96 -4.44
CA ALA A 80 13.70 0.85 -3.37
C ALA A 80 13.97 2.18 -2.63
N PRO A 81 14.27 3.31 -3.29
CA PRO A 81 14.49 4.59 -2.59
C PRO A 81 13.25 5.12 -1.86
N ILE A 82 12.04 4.80 -2.34
CA ILE A 82 10.77 5.17 -1.66
C ILE A 82 10.64 4.42 -0.32
N LEU A 83 11.24 3.23 -0.21
CA LEU A 83 11.23 2.39 0.99
C LEU A 83 12.44 2.62 1.91
N GLY A 84 13.39 3.46 1.51
CA GLY A 84 14.68 3.57 2.22
C GLY A 84 15.48 2.27 2.14
N ALA A 85 15.44 1.61 1.00
CA ALA A 85 16.14 0.36 0.71
C ALA A 85 17.26 0.58 -0.32
N ALA A 86 18.37 -0.12 -0.19
CA ALA A 86 19.44 -0.13 -1.18
C ALA A 86 19.03 -0.91 -2.45
N SER A 87 19.75 -0.65 -3.54
CA SER A 87 19.61 -1.37 -4.80
C SER A 87 19.75 -2.88 -4.60
N GLY A 88 19.01 -3.67 -5.38
CA GLY A 88 19.02 -5.13 -5.37
C GLY A 88 18.21 -5.79 -4.27
N GLN A 89 17.48 -5.04 -3.44
CA GLN A 89 16.68 -5.57 -2.33
C GLN A 89 15.17 -5.59 -2.61
N VAL A 90 14.72 -5.00 -3.72
CA VAL A 90 13.29 -4.90 -4.06
C VAL A 90 13.01 -5.52 -5.42
N LEU A 91 11.98 -6.34 -5.49
CA LEU A 91 11.49 -6.94 -6.73
C LEU A 91 9.99 -6.66 -6.86
N CYS A 92 9.53 -6.32 -8.04
CA CYS A 92 8.11 -6.14 -8.31
C CYS A 92 7.55 -7.40 -9.00
N CYS A 93 6.75 -8.18 -8.28
CA CYS A 93 6.17 -9.43 -8.77
C CYS A 93 4.87 -9.79 -8.05
N ASP A 94 4.07 -10.61 -8.67
CA ASP A 94 2.88 -11.26 -8.12
C ASP A 94 1.90 -10.31 -7.39
N SER A 95 1.21 -10.78 -6.39
CA SER A 95 0.35 -10.02 -5.48
C SER A 95 0.90 -10.04 -4.05
N VAL A 96 0.44 -9.12 -3.19
CA VAL A 96 0.77 -9.11 -1.75
C VAL A 96 0.52 -10.49 -1.14
N SER A 97 -0.62 -11.12 -1.44
CA SER A 97 -0.97 -12.44 -0.90
C SER A 97 0.04 -13.53 -1.26
N LEU A 98 0.48 -13.58 -2.54
CA LEU A 98 1.47 -14.56 -2.97
C LEU A 98 2.84 -14.28 -2.38
N ASN A 99 3.25 -13.02 -2.30
CA ASN A 99 4.53 -12.65 -1.71
C ASN A 99 4.54 -12.90 -0.20
N LEU A 100 3.44 -12.67 0.52
CA LEU A 100 3.30 -13.06 1.94
C LEU A 100 3.40 -14.58 2.13
N PHE A 101 2.76 -15.37 1.28
CA PHE A 101 2.87 -16.82 1.34
C PHE A 101 4.32 -17.28 1.19
N LYS A 102 5.05 -16.74 0.20
CA LYS A 102 6.47 -17.05 -0.01
C LYS A 102 7.31 -16.66 1.19
N LEU A 103 7.12 -15.44 1.71
CA LEU A 103 7.89 -14.93 2.84
C LEU A 103 7.62 -15.71 4.14
N LEU A 104 6.36 -15.98 4.47
CA LEU A 104 6.01 -16.74 5.66
C LEU A 104 6.59 -18.15 5.65
N ALA A 105 6.49 -18.82 4.51
CA ALA A 105 7.10 -20.14 4.34
C ALA A 105 8.63 -20.10 4.44
N SER A 106 9.27 -19.06 3.87
CA SER A 106 10.71 -18.84 3.98
C SER A 106 11.15 -18.56 5.41
N CYS A 107 10.39 -17.74 6.16
CA CYS A 107 10.68 -17.44 7.57
C CYS A 107 10.63 -18.68 8.45
N LEU A 108 9.64 -19.55 8.26
CA LEU A 108 9.57 -20.83 8.98
C LEU A 108 10.77 -21.75 8.66
N GLN A 109 11.28 -21.70 7.44
CA GLN A 109 12.50 -22.45 7.06
C GLN A 109 13.77 -21.85 7.66
N LEU A 110 13.84 -20.51 7.78
CA LEU A 110 14.95 -19.81 8.41
C LEU A 110 14.98 -19.98 9.95
N ARG A 111 13.88 -20.39 10.53
CA ARG A 111 13.72 -20.66 11.98
C ARG A 111 13.12 -22.06 12.18
N PRO A 112 13.85 -23.12 11.80
CA PRO A 112 13.31 -24.50 11.75
C PRO A 112 12.85 -25.03 13.12
N ASP A 113 13.40 -24.48 14.19
CA ASP A 113 13.04 -24.85 15.58
C ASP A 113 11.84 -24.09 16.12
N ARG A 114 11.24 -23.17 15.33
CA ARG A 114 10.11 -22.34 15.71
C ARG A 114 8.97 -22.48 14.72
N THR A 115 7.75 -22.57 15.21
CA THR A 115 6.59 -22.88 14.37
C THR A 115 5.51 -21.79 14.42
N ARG A 116 5.72 -20.72 15.20
CA ARG A 116 4.68 -19.71 15.47
C ARG A 116 4.85 -18.47 14.61
N ILE A 117 3.77 -18.03 14.01
CA ILE A 117 3.60 -16.74 13.33
C ILE A 117 2.79 -15.85 14.28
N LEU A 118 3.31 -14.70 14.68
CA LEU A 118 2.57 -13.73 15.48
C LEU A 118 2.01 -12.61 14.61
N SER A 119 0.74 -12.26 14.81
CA SER A 119 0.10 -11.11 14.18
C SER A 119 -0.95 -10.48 15.10
N GLN A 120 -1.54 -9.35 14.65
CA GLN A 120 -2.60 -8.71 15.42
C GLN A 120 -4.00 -8.98 14.86
N LYS A 121 -5.01 -8.90 15.73
CA LYS A 121 -6.41 -9.23 15.43
C LYS A 121 -7.04 -8.37 14.31
N ASP A 122 -6.66 -7.12 14.23
CA ASP A 122 -7.15 -6.14 13.26
C ASP A 122 -6.14 -5.85 12.13
N ASN A 123 -5.17 -6.75 11.94
CA ASN A 123 -4.33 -6.74 10.74
C ASN A 123 -5.20 -6.91 9.48
N PHE A 124 -4.65 -6.56 8.31
CA PHE A 124 -5.41 -6.71 7.09
C PHE A 124 -5.87 -8.17 6.90
N PRO A 125 -7.19 -8.44 6.68
CA PRO A 125 -7.71 -9.80 6.73
C PRO A 125 -7.02 -10.79 5.80
N THR A 126 -6.59 -10.34 4.61
CA THR A 126 -5.89 -11.22 3.65
C THR A 126 -4.57 -11.75 4.20
N ASP A 127 -3.83 -10.96 4.96
CA ASP A 127 -2.55 -11.38 5.55
C ASP A 127 -2.78 -12.51 6.54
N LEU A 128 -3.81 -12.36 7.38
CA LEU A 128 -4.23 -13.42 8.30
C LEU A 128 -4.74 -14.66 7.55
N TYR A 129 -5.48 -14.50 6.45
CA TYR A 129 -5.97 -15.63 5.65
C TYR A 129 -4.83 -16.41 5.00
N VAL A 130 -3.79 -15.72 4.51
CA VAL A 130 -2.59 -16.36 3.95
C VAL A 130 -1.86 -17.17 5.03
N ALA A 131 -1.69 -16.62 6.22
CA ALA A 131 -1.08 -17.34 7.34
C ALA A 131 -1.93 -18.54 7.80
N GLN A 132 -3.25 -18.38 7.86
CA GLN A 132 -4.18 -19.49 8.16
C GLN A 132 -4.10 -20.58 7.09
N GLY A 133 -4.05 -20.21 5.80
CA GLY A 133 -3.89 -21.17 4.70
C GLY A 133 -2.57 -21.94 4.79
N LEU A 134 -1.48 -21.26 5.15
CA LEU A 134 -0.18 -21.91 5.37
C LEU A 134 -0.22 -22.86 6.57
N GLN A 135 -0.85 -22.46 7.67
CA GLN A 135 -1.07 -23.33 8.84
C GLN A 135 -1.86 -24.60 8.46
N GLN A 136 -2.92 -24.45 7.65
CA GLN A 136 -3.71 -25.61 7.19
C GLN A 136 -2.87 -26.53 6.30
N LEU A 137 -2.02 -25.98 5.44
CA LEU A 137 -1.16 -26.74 4.54
C LEU A 137 -0.07 -27.54 5.28
N LEU A 138 0.62 -26.90 6.23
CA LEU A 138 1.76 -27.48 6.94
C LEU A 138 1.36 -28.27 8.19
N GLY A 139 0.17 -28.05 8.71
CA GLY A 139 -0.30 -28.61 9.97
C GLY A 139 0.20 -27.89 11.22
N PRO A 140 -0.50 -28.02 12.36
CA PRO A 140 -0.23 -27.23 13.58
C PRO A 140 1.10 -27.54 14.25
N SER A 141 1.71 -28.69 13.96
CA SER A 141 3.06 -29.03 14.44
C SER A 141 4.17 -28.27 13.72
N SER A 142 3.90 -27.72 12.54
CA SER A 142 4.91 -27.03 11.70
C SER A 142 4.61 -25.56 11.48
N CYS A 143 3.34 -25.15 11.66
CA CYS A 143 2.92 -23.75 11.51
C CYS A 143 1.70 -23.48 12.40
N GLN A 144 1.80 -22.49 13.26
CA GLN A 144 0.72 -22.02 14.14
C GLN A 144 0.61 -20.50 14.06
N LEU A 145 -0.59 -19.99 13.81
CA LEU A 145 -0.86 -18.55 13.80
C LEU A 145 -1.40 -18.11 15.17
N ASP A 146 -0.68 -17.22 15.82
CA ASP A 146 -1.10 -16.53 17.05
C ASP A 146 -1.59 -15.13 16.70
N ILE A 147 -2.80 -14.81 17.15
CA ILE A 147 -3.43 -13.51 16.89
C ILE A 147 -3.75 -12.86 18.24
N VAL A 148 -3.15 -11.68 18.47
CA VAL A 148 -3.34 -10.92 19.71
C VAL A 148 -3.91 -9.52 19.44
N ALA A 149 -4.38 -8.83 20.47
CA ALA A 149 -4.74 -7.42 20.36
C ALA A 149 -3.47 -6.56 20.17
N ALA A 150 -3.59 -5.39 19.53
CA ALA A 150 -2.43 -4.54 19.22
C ALA A 150 -1.62 -4.16 20.46
N GLU A 151 -2.29 -3.85 21.57
CA GLU A 151 -1.69 -3.52 22.86
C GLU A 151 -0.95 -4.68 23.54
N GLN A 152 -1.20 -5.90 23.10
CA GLN A 152 -0.57 -7.12 23.63
C GLN A 152 0.65 -7.58 22.81
N LEU A 153 0.92 -6.94 21.66
CA LEU A 153 1.98 -7.38 20.73
C LEU A 153 3.35 -7.48 21.42
N ALA A 154 3.73 -6.45 22.18
CA ALA A 154 5.03 -6.42 22.84
C ALA A 154 5.20 -7.56 23.86
N ASP A 155 4.16 -7.84 24.64
CA ASP A 155 4.16 -8.90 25.65
C ASP A 155 4.07 -10.31 25.04
N ALA A 156 3.51 -10.42 23.81
CA ALA A 156 3.38 -11.69 23.11
C ALA A 156 4.67 -12.13 22.39
N LEU A 157 5.65 -11.24 22.23
CA LEU A 157 6.94 -11.59 21.64
C LEU A 157 7.68 -12.57 22.55
N SER A 158 7.93 -13.78 22.06
CA SER A 158 8.65 -14.84 22.79
C SER A 158 9.58 -15.62 21.86
N GLU A 159 10.52 -16.35 22.41
CA GLU A 159 11.47 -17.18 21.64
C GLU A 159 10.82 -18.32 20.85
N GLU A 160 9.53 -18.60 21.05
CA GLU A 160 8.77 -19.58 20.27
C GLU A 160 8.29 -19.02 18.92
N ILE A 161 8.31 -17.70 18.75
CA ILE A 161 7.85 -17.03 17.53
C ILE A 161 8.95 -17.10 16.47
N ALA A 162 8.62 -17.60 15.29
CA ALA A 162 9.50 -17.58 14.12
C ALA A 162 9.46 -16.21 13.41
N VAL A 163 8.26 -15.64 13.29
CA VAL A 163 8.05 -14.40 12.52
C VAL A 163 6.91 -13.57 13.09
N LEU A 164 7.13 -12.26 13.17
CA LEU A 164 6.12 -11.23 13.41
C LEU A 164 5.67 -10.67 12.05
N MET A 165 4.37 -10.74 11.75
CA MET A 165 3.78 -10.21 10.51
C MET A 165 2.72 -9.17 10.82
N LEU A 166 2.94 -7.93 10.38
CA LEU A 166 2.07 -6.78 10.65
C LEU A 166 1.91 -5.87 9.44
N SER A 167 0.72 -5.26 9.28
CA SER A 167 0.56 -4.07 8.46
C SER A 167 1.11 -2.85 9.19
N HIS A 168 1.92 -2.02 8.51
CA HIS A 168 2.46 -0.79 9.09
C HIS A 168 1.34 0.21 9.41
N VAL A 169 0.40 0.39 8.50
CA VAL A 169 -0.76 1.27 8.67
C VAL A 169 -2.02 0.44 8.70
N ASN A 170 -2.79 0.55 9.76
CA ASN A 170 -4.08 -0.12 9.86
C ASN A 170 -5.05 0.40 8.79
N PHE A 171 -5.65 -0.51 8.03
CA PHE A 171 -6.52 -0.16 6.90
C PHE A 171 -7.86 0.45 7.33
N ARG A 172 -8.31 0.24 8.57
CA ARG A 172 -9.58 0.73 9.10
C ARG A 172 -9.47 2.15 9.60
N ASP A 173 -8.60 2.39 10.57
CA ASP A 173 -8.49 3.65 11.29
C ASP A 173 -7.25 4.47 10.92
N GLY A 174 -6.31 3.90 10.16
CA GLY A 174 -5.08 4.57 9.76
C GLY A 174 -4.02 4.64 10.86
N ALA A 175 -4.19 3.96 11.99
CA ALA A 175 -3.16 3.89 13.04
C ALA A 175 -1.85 3.31 12.50
N VAL A 176 -0.72 3.86 12.96
CA VAL A 176 0.62 3.52 12.49
C VAL A 176 1.40 2.82 13.59
N HIS A 177 2.03 1.71 13.27
CA HIS A 177 3.00 1.06 14.15
C HIS A 177 4.39 1.71 14.04
N ASP A 178 5.14 1.71 15.13
CA ASP A 178 6.56 2.04 15.11
C ASP A 178 7.35 0.83 14.57
N ILE A 179 7.66 0.85 13.26
CA ILE A 179 8.43 -0.23 12.60
C ILE A 179 9.78 -0.44 13.30
N ALA A 180 10.51 0.63 13.59
CA ALA A 180 11.84 0.54 14.15
C ALA A 180 11.82 -0.12 15.53
N ALA A 181 10.94 0.34 16.42
CA ALA A 181 10.83 -0.19 17.76
C ALA A 181 10.36 -1.66 17.77
N LEU A 182 9.30 -2.01 17.02
CA LEU A 182 8.80 -3.39 16.99
C LEU A 182 9.77 -4.34 16.30
N THR A 183 10.48 -3.91 15.27
CA THR A 183 11.53 -4.70 14.62
C THR A 183 12.67 -4.98 15.61
N GLN A 184 13.14 -3.95 16.34
CA GLN A 184 14.17 -4.13 17.35
C GLN A 184 13.74 -5.12 18.45
N MET A 185 12.53 -4.96 18.99
CA MET A 185 12.00 -5.85 20.03
C MET A 185 11.87 -7.29 19.56
N ALA A 186 11.49 -7.52 18.31
CA ALA A 186 11.43 -8.82 17.69
C ALA A 186 12.84 -9.44 17.55
N HIS A 187 13.80 -8.65 17.08
CA HIS A 187 15.20 -9.11 16.90
C HIS A 187 15.91 -9.43 18.20
N GLU A 188 15.59 -8.74 19.31
CA GLU A 188 16.11 -9.09 20.66
C GLU A 188 15.75 -10.52 21.09
N ARG A 189 14.74 -11.13 20.41
CA ARG A 189 14.29 -12.52 20.63
C ARG A 189 14.54 -13.41 19.42
N ASP A 190 15.37 -12.95 18.48
CA ASP A 190 15.67 -13.64 17.21
C ASP A 190 14.41 -13.96 16.36
N ILE A 191 13.40 -13.11 16.44
CA ILE A 191 12.17 -13.20 15.65
C ILE A 191 12.36 -12.42 14.34
N LEU A 192 12.03 -13.04 13.20
CA LEU A 192 12.02 -12.36 11.90
C LEU A 192 10.79 -11.43 11.78
N VAL A 193 10.88 -10.38 10.96
CA VAL A 193 9.75 -9.46 10.75
C VAL A 193 9.35 -9.39 9.29
N ILE A 194 8.03 -9.37 9.04
CA ILE A 194 7.42 -9.06 7.73
C ILE A 194 6.47 -7.88 7.92
N TRP A 195 6.71 -6.79 7.18
CA TRP A 195 5.84 -5.63 7.17
C TRP A 195 5.01 -5.54 5.88
N ASP A 196 3.69 -5.42 6.01
CA ASP A 196 2.85 -4.97 4.88
C ASP A 196 2.82 -3.45 4.84
N LEU A 197 3.38 -2.89 3.76
CA LEU A 197 3.52 -1.46 3.50
C LEU A 197 2.49 -0.93 2.50
N ALA A 198 1.42 -1.67 2.23
CA ALA A 198 0.42 -1.32 1.21
C ALA A 198 -0.23 0.06 1.42
N HIS A 199 -0.31 0.56 2.67
CA HIS A 199 -0.81 1.89 3.01
C HIS A 199 0.30 2.89 3.37
N SER A 200 1.57 2.52 3.24
CA SER A 200 2.73 3.34 3.62
C SER A 200 3.59 3.76 2.45
N ALA A 201 3.87 2.81 1.52
CA ALA A 201 4.74 3.06 0.38
C ALA A 201 4.20 4.18 -0.50
N GLY A 202 5.00 5.21 -0.71
CA GLY A 202 4.65 6.39 -1.52
C GLY A 202 3.96 7.53 -0.75
N ILE A 203 3.77 7.40 0.59
CA ILE A 203 3.14 8.46 1.39
C ILE A 203 3.80 8.67 2.76
N LEU A 204 4.32 7.63 3.39
CA LEU A 204 5.06 7.73 4.64
C LEU A 204 6.55 7.59 4.41
N PRO A 205 7.40 8.36 5.11
CA PRO A 205 8.84 8.16 5.07
C PRO A 205 9.21 6.81 5.68
N LEU A 206 9.96 6.01 4.93
CA LEU A 206 10.41 4.68 5.32
C LEU A 206 11.94 4.63 5.24
N SER A 207 12.56 3.82 6.10
CA SER A 207 14.01 3.59 6.16
C SER A 207 14.25 2.11 6.52
N LEU A 208 13.82 1.19 5.62
CA LEU A 208 13.81 -0.25 5.93
C LEU A 208 15.19 -0.80 6.27
N ASP A 209 16.23 -0.33 5.56
CA ASP A 209 17.61 -0.75 5.82
C ASP A 209 18.11 -0.23 7.17
N ASP A 210 17.88 1.06 7.49
CA ASP A 210 18.30 1.67 8.76
C ASP A 210 17.57 1.04 9.95
N TRP A 211 16.30 0.64 9.76
CA TRP A 211 15.50 -0.05 10.77
C TRP A 211 15.77 -1.55 10.83
N ASN A 212 16.70 -2.03 9.98
CA ASN A 212 17.10 -3.43 9.90
C ASN A 212 15.93 -4.40 9.68
N VAL A 213 14.88 -3.96 8.97
CA VAL A 213 13.73 -4.80 8.62
C VAL A 213 14.20 -6.01 7.83
N ASP A 214 13.63 -7.20 8.09
CA ASP A 214 14.00 -8.41 7.36
C ASP A 214 13.31 -8.49 6.00
N PHE A 215 11.99 -8.35 6.02
CA PHE A 215 11.14 -8.49 4.85
C PHE A 215 10.00 -7.47 4.86
N ALA A 216 9.58 -7.06 3.67
CA ALA A 216 8.36 -6.29 3.52
C ALA A 216 7.65 -6.60 2.18
N VAL A 217 6.37 -6.34 2.14
CA VAL A 217 5.53 -6.39 0.94
C VAL A 217 4.73 -5.11 0.81
N GLY A 218 4.22 -4.83 -0.37
CA GLY A 218 3.24 -3.77 -0.58
C GLY A 218 2.69 -3.81 -2.00
N CYS A 219 1.62 -3.07 -2.26
CA CYS A 219 0.96 -3.08 -3.56
C CYS A 219 1.34 -1.88 -4.43
N GLY A 220 1.41 -2.08 -5.74
CA GLY A 220 1.72 -1.02 -6.70
C GLY A 220 0.55 -0.10 -7.06
N TYR A 221 -0.71 -0.46 -6.72
CA TYR A 221 -1.90 0.23 -7.24
C TYR A 221 -2.49 1.33 -6.34
N LYS A 222 -2.02 1.47 -5.09
CA LYS A 222 -2.47 2.52 -4.16
C LYS A 222 -1.65 3.80 -4.35
N PHE A 223 -0.94 4.27 -3.34
CA PHE A 223 -0.15 5.51 -3.40
C PHE A 223 1.01 5.48 -4.40
N LEU A 224 1.43 4.30 -4.88
CA LEU A 224 2.39 4.18 -5.98
C LEU A 224 1.76 4.39 -7.38
N ASN A 225 0.44 4.53 -7.47
CA ASN A 225 -0.32 4.96 -8.66
C ASN A 225 -0.20 4.05 -9.90
N GLY A 226 0.22 2.79 -9.73
CA GLY A 226 0.45 1.85 -10.85
C GLY A 226 -0.80 1.35 -11.56
N GLY A 227 -2.00 1.76 -11.08
CA GLY A 227 -3.28 1.42 -11.69
C GLY A 227 -3.82 0.05 -11.30
N PRO A 228 -5.05 -0.29 -11.76
CA PRO A 228 -5.73 -1.53 -11.41
C PRO A 228 -4.94 -2.74 -11.89
N GLY A 229 -4.70 -3.70 -10.98
CA GLY A 229 -3.92 -4.89 -11.27
C GLY A 229 -2.40 -4.69 -11.28
N ALA A 230 -1.90 -3.54 -10.86
CA ALA A 230 -0.46 -3.33 -10.68
C ALA A 230 0.11 -4.38 -9.71
N PRO A 231 1.28 -4.99 -10.03
CA PRO A 231 1.88 -6.01 -9.20
C PRO A 231 2.25 -5.47 -7.81
N SER A 232 2.44 -6.40 -6.90
CA SER A 232 3.04 -6.16 -5.60
C SER A 232 4.56 -5.98 -5.74
N PHE A 233 5.18 -5.41 -4.72
CA PHE A 233 6.61 -5.51 -4.51
C PHE A 233 6.91 -6.38 -3.29
N VAL A 234 8.09 -6.97 -3.28
CA VAL A 234 8.70 -7.64 -2.14
C VAL A 234 10.07 -7.02 -1.88
N TYR A 235 10.33 -6.68 -0.62
CA TYR A 235 11.64 -6.28 -0.11
C TYR A 235 12.22 -7.44 0.69
N VAL A 236 13.47 -7.74 0.43
CA VAL A 236 14.28 -8.71 1.18
C VAL A 236 15.59 -8.06 1.57
N ASN A 237 15.82 -7.93 2.86
CA ASN A 237 17.09 -7.38 3.34
C ASN A 237 18.26 -8.22 2.86
N LYS A 238 19.31 -7.55 2.38
CA LYS A 238 20.52 -8.18 1.83
C LYS A 238 21.12 -9.26 2.75
N LYS A 239 20.99 -9.11 4.08
CA LYS A 239 21.49 -10.10 5.05
C LYS A 239 20.90 -11.51 4.87
N HIS A 240 19.76 -11.63 4.19
CA HIS A 240 19.07 -12.90 3.96
C HIS A 240 19.26 -13.48 2.56
N HIS A 241 19.85 -12.75 1.61
CA HIS A 241 19.88 -13.14 0.19
C HIS A 241 20.46 -14.55 -0.07
N ASP A 242 21.43 -14.98 0.74
CA ASP A 242 22.11 -16.27 0.57
C ASP A 242 21.50 -17.38 1.44
N GLN A 243 20.48 -17.07 2.27
CA GLN A 243 19.99 -17.99 3.29
C GLN A 243 18.54 -18.43 3.08
N PHE A 244 17.74 -17.64 2.38
CA PHE A 244 16.33 -17.99 2.23
C PHE A 244 16.06 -18.76 0.93
N THR A 245 15.01 -19.57 0.98
CA THR A 245 14.40 -20.19 -0.19
C THR A 245 12.89 -20.02 -0.10
N GLN A 246 12.23 -19.81 -1.24
CA GLN A 246 10.78 -19.70 -1.27
C GLN A 246 10.16 -20.91 -1.96
N PRO A 247 8.95 -21.38 -1.51
CA PRO A 247 8.43 -22.68 -1.94
C PRO A 247 7.77 -22.69 -3.33
N LEU A 248 7.36 -21.54 -3.88
CA LEU A 248 6.75 -21.42 -5.20
C LEU A 248 7.85 -21.30 -6.27
N GLN A 249 8.65 -22.36 -6.41
CA GLN A 249 9.74 -22.44 -7.35
C GLN A 249 9.22 -22.38 -8.79
N GLY A 250 9.37 -21.23 -9.43
CA GLY A 250 8.94 -21.03 -10.80
C GLY A 250 10.12 -20.81 -11.74
N TRP A 251 9.92 -21.07 -13.02
CA TRP A 251 10.98 -21.04 -14.02
C TRP A 251 11.70 -19.68 -14.12
N MET A 252 10.98 -18.56 -13.92
CA MET A 252 11.57 -17.21 -13.94
C MET A 252 12.42 -16.89 -12.69
N GLY A 253 12.25 -17.64 -11.60
CA GLY A 253 13.08 -17.57 -10.40
C GLY A 253 14.28 -18.51 -10.44
N HIS A 254 14.50 -19.23 -11.54
CA HIS A 254 15.65 -20.09 -11.76
C HIS A 254 16.89 -19.27 -12.16
N LYS A 255 18.07 -19.70 -11.75
CA LYS A 255 19.36 -19.04 -12.07
C LYS A 255 19.59 -18.91 -13.59
N ALA A 256 19.16 -19.91 -14.35
CA ALA A 256 19.26 -19.96 -15.81
C ALA A 256 17.93 -20.41 -16.43
N PRO A 257 16.91 -19.54 -16.47
CA PRO A 257 15.53 -19.93 -16.80
C PRO A 257 15.36 -20.51 -18.22
N PHE A 258 16.22 -20.12 -19.16
CA PHE A 258 16.16 -20.57 -20.56
C PHE A 258 17.00 -21.82 -20.87
N GLU A 259 17.70 -22.39 -19.89
CA GLU A 259 18.34 -23.69 -20.01
C GLU A 259 17.36 -24.84 -19.81
N PHE A 260 16.17 -24.54 -19.22
CA PHE A 260 15.10 -25.50 -18.97
C PHE A 260 15.55 -26.76 -18.23
N ASP A 261 16.51 -26.59 -17.28
CA ASP A 261 16.95 -27.67 -16.41
C ASP A 261 15.76 -28.18 -15.58
N PRO A 262 15.53 -29.52 -15.51
CA PRO A 262 14.47 -30.09 -14.68
C PRO A 262 14.69 -29.91 -13.17
N SER A 263 15.93 -29.62 -12.77
CA SER A 263 16.30 -29.38 -11.38
C SER A 263 16.33 -27.89 -11.10
N PHE A 264 15.57 -27.42 -10.11
CA PHE A 264 15.51 -26.01 -9.76
C PHE A 264 16.78 -25.55 -9.03
N THR A 265 17.43 -24.54 -9.58
CA THR A 265 18.51 -23.79 -8.93
C THR A 265 18.03 -22.34 -8.79
N PRO A 266 17.89 -21.79 -7.56
CA PRO A 266 17.37 -20.44 -7.38
C PRO A 266 18.26 -19.37 -7.99
N ALA A 267 17.67 -18.32 -8.51
CA ALA A 267 18.37 -17.09 -8.88
C ALA A 267 18.96 -16.42 -7.64
N GLU A 268 19.95 -15.55 -7.83
CA GLU A 268 20.58 -14.83 -6.75
C GLU A 268 19.66 -13.72 -6.18
N GLY A 269 19.76 -13.46 -4.88
CA GLY A 269 19.07 -12.38 -4.20
C GLY A 269 17.55 -12.41 -4.38
N VAL A 270 16.94 -11.24 -4.58
CA VAL A 270 15.46 -11.11 -4.72
C VAL A 270 14.90 -11.75 -6.00
N GLY A 271 15.75 -12.04 -7.00
CA GLY A 271 15.34 -12.65 -8.27
C GLY A 271 14.63 -13.99 -8.09
N GLN A 272 14.98 -14.76 -7.07
CA GLN A 272 14.35 -16.04 -6.77
C GLN A 272 12.87 -15.95 -6.36
N PHE A 273 12.35 -14.73 -6.04
CA PHE A 273 10.92 -14.51 -5.78
C PHE A 273 10.07 -14.53 -7.05
N MET A 274 10.68 -14.44 -8.23
CA MET A 274 9.95 -14.64 -9.48
C MET A 274 9.39 -16.06 -9.55
N THR A 275 8.16 -16.17 -10.06
CA THR A 275 7.52 -17.47 -10.31
C THR A 275 7.34 -17.72 -11.79
N GLY A 276 6.25 -17.28 -12.37
CA GLY A 276 5.96 -17.38 -13.78
C GLY A 276 6.38 -16.16 -14.58
N THR A 277 5.94 -16.12 -15.81
CA THR A 277 6.11 -14.99 -16.73
C THR A 277 5.54 -13.71 -16.11
N PRO A 278 6.30 -12.61 -16.01
CA PRO A 278 5.83 -11.39 -15.39
C PRO A 278 4.72 -10.70 -16.20
N PRO A 279 3.78 -10.01 -15.54
CA PRO A 279 2.66 -9.32 -16.19
C PRO A 279 3.12 -7.99 -16.81
N ILE A 280 3.66 -8.03 -18.04
CA ILE A 280 4.37 -6.91 -18.68
C ILE A 280 3.53 -5.63 -18.78
N LEU A 281 2.26 -5.71 -19.15
CA LEU A 281 1.41 -4.51 -19.29
C LEU A 281 1.25 -3.77 -17.96
N SER A 282 0.94 -4.47 -16.89
CA SER A 282 0.77 -3.83 -15.58
C SER A 282 2.09 -3.39 -14.95
N LEU A 283 3.20 -4.11 -15.20
CA LEU A 283 4.54 -3.66 -14.82
C LEU A 283 4.94 -2.40 -15.57
N ALA A 284 4.68 -2.31 -16.87
CA ALA A 284 4.98 -1.11 -17.66
C ALA A 284 4.14 0.11 -17.21
N ALA A 285 2.89 -0.13 -16.80
CA ALA A 285 2.06 0.91 -16.19
C ALA A 285 2.67 1.42 -14.89
N LEU A 286 3.07 0.51 -13.99
CA LEU A 286 3.69 0.85 -12.71
C LEU A 286 5.06 1.52 -12.92
N ASP A 287 5.89 1.02 -13.86
CA ASP A 287 7.17 1.63 -14.21
C ASP A 287 7.03 3.10 -14.59
N ALA A 288 6.04 3.41 -15.45
CA ALA A 288 5.74 4.79 -15.84
C ALA A 288 5.14 5.61 -14.68
N ALA A 289 4.25 5.01 -13.90
CA ALA A 289 3.62 5.71 -12.76
C ALA A 289 4.64 6.17 -11.72
N LEU A 290 5.69 5.39 -11.49
CA LEU A 290 6.74 5.71 -10.52
C LEU A 290 7.58 6.94 -10.92
N ASP A 291 7.54 7.40 -12.17
CA ASP A 291 8.25 8.61 -12.60
C ASP A 291 7.76 9.87 -11.86
N VAL A 292 6.54 9.88 -11.31
CA VAL A 292 6.03 11.00 -10.52
C VAL A 292 6.84 11.24 -9.23
N PHE A 293 7.58 10.22 -8.76
CA PHE A 293 8.41 10.28 -7.56
C PHE A 293 9.88 10.68 -7.83
N ALA A 294 10.32 10.78 -9.07
CA ALA A 294 11.74 10.92 -9.43
C ALA A 294 12.46 12.10 -8.75
N ASP A 295 11.74 13.19 -8.47
CA ASP A 295 12.25 14.42 -7.87
C ASP A 295 11.43 14.83 -6.63
N VAL A 296 10.87 13.85 -5.93
CA VAL A 296 9.99 14.07 -4.77
C VAL A 296 10.60 13.45 -3.51
N ASP A 297 10.75 14.24 -2.47
CA ASP A 297 11.06 13.73 -1.14
C ASP A 297 9.78 13.19 -0.47
N VAL A 298 9.78 11.92 -0.07
CA VAL A 298 8.64 11.28 0.62
C VAL A 298 8.30 12.00 1.92
N LYS A 299 9.25 12.67 2.58
CA LYS A 299 8.97 13.52 3.75
C LYS A 299 8.05 14.67 3.40
N GLN A 300 8.26 15.32 2.25
CA GLN A 300 7.40 16.41 1.79
C GLN A 300 5.99 15.89 1.43
N LEU A 301 5.88 14.67 0.87
CA LEU A 301 4.58 14.02 0.66
C LEU A 301 3.85 13.83 1.98
N ASN A 302 4.53 13.30 2.97
CA ASN A 302 3.95 13.07 4.28
C ASN A 302 3.54 14.39 4.96
N GLU A 303 4.41 15.38 4.99
CA GLU A 303 4.13 16.72 5.56
C GLU A 303 2.87 17.33 4.94
N LYS A 304 2.74 17.31 3.61
CA LYS A 304 1.55 17.83 2.94
C LYS A 304 0.31 16.99 3.23
N SER A 305 0.39 15.66 3.19
CA SER A 305 -0.72 14.77 3.51
C SER A 305 -1.24 15.00 4.94
N MET A 306 -0.32 15.15 5.90
CA MET A 306 -0.67 15.48 7.29
C MET A 306 -1.34 16.86 7.37
N ALA A 307 -0.80 17.89 6.72
CA ALA A 307 -1.37 19.23 6.73
C ALA A 307 -2.79 19.26 6.13
N LEU A 308 -3.04 18.53 5.04
CA LEU A 308 -4.35 18.39 4.44
C LEU A 308 -5.33 17.67 5.38
N SER A 309 -4.89 16.59 6.04
CA SER A 309 -5.71 15.81 6.98
C SER A 309 -6.07 16.61 8.23
N GLU A 310 -5.12 17.37 8.78
CA GLU A 310 -5.36 18.28 9.91
C GLU A 310 -6.34 19.40 9.54
N TYR A 311 -6.21 19.93 8.33
CA TYR A 311 -7.13 20.96 7.84
C TYR A 311 -8.54 20.39 7.68
N PHE A 312 -8.68 19.19 7.10
CA PHE A 312 -9.95 18.48 6.98
C PHE A 312 -10.60 18.27 8.35
N LEU A 313 -9.85 17.72 9.30
CA LEU A 313 -10.34 17.45 10.65
C LEU A 313 -10.82 18.72 11.36
N LYS A 314 -10.04 19.78 11.28
CA LYS A 314 -10.42 21.10 11.83
C LYS A 314 -11.71 21.63 11.23
N LEU A 315 -11.91 21.50 9.93
CA LEU A 315 -13.15 21.95 9.28
C LEU A 315 -14.35 21.10 9.73
N VAL A 316 -14.19 19.76 9.84
CA VAL A 316 -15.25 18.87 10.35
C VAL A 316 -15.65 19.23 11.77
N GLU A 317 -14.68 19.46 12.66
CA GLU A 317 -14.94 19.83 14.06
C GLU A 317 -15.68 21.18 14.21
N GLN A 318 -15.48 22.11 13.27
CA GLN A 318 -16.13 23.42 13.27
C GLN A 318 -17.59 23.39 12.81
N GLN A 319 -18.05 22.28 12.19
CA GLN A 319 -19.38 22.16 11.62
C GLN A 319 -20.33 21.39 12.55
N PRO A 320 -21.33 22.05 13.17
CA PRO A 320 -22.28 21.38 14.07
C PRO A 320 -23.05 20.21 13.41
N ALA A 321 -23.30 20.29 12.11
CA ALA A 321 -23.98 19.23 11.36
C ALA A 321 -23.13 17.98 11.16
N LEU A 322 -21.81 18.06 11.35
CA LEU A 322 -20.87 16.93 11.20
C LEU A 322 -20.49 16.26 12.53
N ARG A 323 -21.06 16.71 13.67
CA ARG A 323 -20.74 16.20 15.01
C ARG A 323 -21.00 14.70 15.22
N ASP A 324 -21.91 14.13 14.41
CA ASP A 324 -22.26 12.71 14.49
C ASP A 324 -21.23 11.80 13.79
N LEU A 325 -20.31 12.38 13.01
CA LEU A 325 -19.14 11.70 12.47
C LEU A 325 -18.08 11.57 13.57
N GLN A 326 -17.97 10.38 14.15
CA GLN A 326 -17.04 10.13 15.23
C GLN A 326 -15.66 9.74 14.68
N LEU A 327 -14.63 10.53 14.97
CA LEU A 327 -13.25 10.20 14.55
C LEU A 327 -12.81 8.87 15.16
N SER A 328 -12.48 7.90 14.30
CA SER A 328 -11.92 6.59 14.66
C SER A 328 -10.41 6.55 14.55
N SER A 329 -9.81 7.44 13.75
CA SER A 329 -8.35 7.54 13.60
C SER A 329 -7.70 8.13 14.85
N PRO A 330 -6.43 7.82 15.12
CA PRO A 330 -5.65 8.50 16.16
C PRO A 330 -5.70 10.01 15.99
N LYS A 331 -5.86 10.75 17.09
CA LYS A 331 -5.88 12.22 17.06
C LYS A 331 -4.50 12.80 16.73
N GLU A 332 -3.45 12.20 17.29
CA GLU A 332 -2.08 12.65 17.08
C GLU A 332 -1.63 12.37 15.64
N PRO A 333 -1.20 13.39 14.88
CA PRO A 333 -0.77 13.22 13.49
C PRO A 333 0.34 12.17 13.31
N ALA A 334 1.30 12.12 14.24
CA ALA A 334 2.42 11.18 14.18
C ALA A 334 2.01 9.69 14.36
N GLN A 335 0.78 9.45 14.82
CA GLN A 335 0.26 8.09 15.06
C GLN A 335 -0.67 7.61 13.94
N ARG A 336 -0.77 8.33 12.82
CA ARG A 336 -1.62 7.95 11.70
C ARG A 336 -0.95 8.09 10.35
N GLY A 337 -1.41 7.28 9.40
CA GLY A 337 -1.02 7.33 8.00
C GLY A 337 -1.76 8.40 7.20
N GLY A 338 -1.74 8.29 5.87
CA GLY A 338 -2.33 9.26 4.94
C GLY A 338 -3.86 9.23 4.83
N GLN A 339 -4.57 8.81 5.88
CA GLN A 339 -6.03 8.69 5.89
C GLN A 339 -6.65 9.09 7.23
N LEU A 340 -7.93 9.49 7.19
CA LEU A 340 -8.82 9.63 8.34
C LEU A 340 -10.02 8.70 8.16
N SER A 341 -10.53 8.19 9.27
CA SER A 341 -11.73 7.36 9.32
C SER A 341 -12.71 7.89 10.35
N PHE A 342 -13.98 7.93 9.99
CA PHE A 342 -15.06 8.41 10.84
C PHE A 342 -16.13 7.33 10.95
N ALA A 343 -16.52 6.99 12.18
CA ALA A 343 -17.62 6.08 12.43
C ALA A 343 -18.98 6.82 12.34
N HIS A 344 -19.92 6.22 11.60
CA HIS A 344 -21.30 6.66 11.54
C HIS A 344 -22.20 5.49 11.11
N PRO A 345 -23.39 5.28 11.73
CA PRO A 345 -24.28 4.18 11.35
C PRO A 345 -24.65 4.17 9.85
N GLU A 346 -24.77 5.35 9.24
CA GLU A 346 -25.11 5.54 7.82
C GLU A 346 -23.87 5.84 6.95
N ALA A 347 -22.65 5.47 7.38
CA ALA A 347 -21.40 5.79 6.68
C ALA A 347 -21.42 5.39 5.20
N TYR A 348 -22.05 4.25 4.87
CA TYR A 348 -22.18 3.82 3.47
C TYR A 348 -23.03 4.79 2.65
N ALA A 349 -24.23 5.14 3.14
CA ALA A 349 -25.14 6.04 2.43
C ALA A 349 -24.56 7.45 2.31
N ILE A 350 -23.86 7.95 3.35
CA ILE A 350 -23.13 9.22 3.33
C ILE A 350 -22.04 9.18 2.26
N CYS A 351 -21.23 8.12 2.20
CA CYS A 351 -20.20 7.94 1.19
C CYS A 351 -20.77 7.97 -0.24
N GLN A 352 -21.92 7.30 -0.47
CA GLN A 352 -22.58 7.28 -1.78
C GLN A 352 -23.18 8.66 -2.14
N ALA A 353 -23.82 9.35 -1.18
CA ALA A 353 -24.39 10.68 -1.40
C ALA A 353 -23.28 11.72 -1.66
N TRP A 354 -22.14 11.60 -1.00
CA TRP A 354 -20.97 12.45 -1.21
C TRP A 354 -20.37 12.22 -2.59
N GLY A 355 -20.31 10.93 -3.02
CA GLY A 355 -19.91 10.56 -4.38
C GLY A 355 -20.82 11.11 -5.49
N ASP A 356 -22.14 11.22 -5.23
CA ASP A 356 -23.12 11.77 -6.19
C ASP A 356 -22.88 13.27 -6.50
N VAL A 357 -22.17 13.97 -5.60
CA VAL A 357 -21.77 15.38 -5.77
C VAL A 357 -20.28 15.54 -6.12
N GLY A 358 -19.63 14.48 -6.62
CA GLY A 358 -18.27 14.53 -7.15
C GLY A 358 -17.15 14.35 -6.12
N ILE A 359 -17.45 14.00 -4.87
CA ILE A 359 -16.42 13.74 -3.85
C ILE A 359 -16.27 12.24 -3.63
N ILE A 360 -15.19 11.68 -4.13
CA ILE A 360 -14.95 10.22 -4.09
C ILE A 360 -14.15 9.85 -2.85
N ALA A 361 -14.82 9.30 -1.86
CA ALA A 361 -14.26 8.72 -0.65
C ALA A 361 -14.49 7.20 -0.62
N ASP A 362 -14.26 6.56 0.53
CA ASP A 362 -14.33 5.11 0.70
C ASP A 362 -15.21 4.75 1.91
N PHE A 363 -15.79 3.56 1.87
CA PHE A 363 -16.53 2.97 2.98
C PHE A 363 -15.87 1.66 3.43
N ARG A 364 -15.74 1.46 4.72
CA ARG A 364 -15.33 0.17 5.31
C ARG A 364 -16.38 -0.33 6.30
N SER A 365 -16.85 -1.54 6.03
CA SER A 365 -17.84 -2.21 6.89
C SER A 365 -17.32 -2.36 8.32
N PRO A 366 -18.19 -2.22 9.35
CA PRO A 366 -19.64 -2.03 9.19
C PRO A 366 -20.06 -0.56 8.99
N ASP A 367 -19.28 0.45 9.41
CA ASP A 367 -19.73 1.80 9.71
C ASP A 367 -18.69 2.91 9.51
N LEU A 368 -17.59 2.65 8.78
CA LEU A 368 -16.52 3.64 8.61
C LEU A 368 -16.61 4.36 7.26
N LEU A 369 -16.73 5.69 7.31
CA LEU A 369 -16.41 6.60 6.21
C LEU A 369 -14.92 6.90 6.27
N ARG A 370 -14.19 6.61 5.20
CA ARG A 370 -12.74 6.75 5.13
C ARG A 370 -12.33 7.72 4.03
N VAL A 371 -11.43 8.64 4.34
CA VAL A 371 -10.89 9.65 3.43
C VAL A 371 -9.38 9.59 3.42
N SER A 372 -8.74 9.73 2.26
CA SER A 372 -7.30 9.77 2.14
C SER A 372 -6.80 11.05 1.47
N PHE A 373 -5.59 11.45 1.82
CA PHE A 373 -5.02 12.74 1.44
C PHE A 373 -3.79 12.53 0.56
N SER A 374 -4.04 12.26 -0.74
CA SER A 374 -2.97 12.08 -1.74
C SER A 374 -2.30 13.42 -2.06
N PRO A 375 -1.06 13.67 -1.58
CA PRO A 375 -0.44 15.00 -1.63
C PRO A 375 -0.05 15.44 -3.05
N LEU A 376 0.06 14.50 -3.98
CA LEU A 376 0.42 14.79 -5.38
C LEU A 376 -0.74 15.40 -6.18
N ILE A 377 -2.00 15.22 -5.73
CA ILE A 377 -3.17 15.65 -6.50
C ILE A 377 -4.09 16.62 -5.74
N LEU A 378 -4.07 16.62 -4.42
CA LEU A 378 -4.97 17.43 -3.60
C LEU A 378 -4.33 18.75 -3.21
N CYS A 379 -5.18 19.78 -3.07
CA CYS A 379 -4.85 21.10 -2.52
C CYS A 379 -5.80 21.48 -1.38
N PHE A 380 -5.49 22.55 -0.63
CA PHE A 380 -6.31 22.98 0.51
C PHE A 380 -7.71 23.49 0.09
N GLU A 381 -7.81 24.09 -1.10
CA GLU A 381 -9.12 24.51 -1.64
C GLU A 381 -10.05 23.31 -1.87
N GLU A 382 -9.53 22.19 -2.38
CA GLU A 382 -10.31 20.97 -2.57
C GLU A 382 -10.75 20.35 -1.26
N ILE A 383 -9.92 20.43 -0.22
CA ILE A 383 -10.31 20.00 1.13
C ILE A 383 -11.45 20.87 1.68
N ASP A 384 -11.38 22.18 1.51
CA ASP A 384 -12.46 23.09 1.93
C ASP A 384 -13.78 22.77 1.21
N ARG A 385 -13.74 22.62 -0.12
CA ARG A 385 -14.89 22.24 -0.95
C ARG A 385 -15.45 20.88 -0.57
N SER A 386 -14.59 19.91 -0.27
CA SER A 386 -15.03 18.56 0.10
C SER A 386 -15.81 18.57 1.42
N VAL A 387 -15.31 19.28 2.43
CA VAL A 387 -16.00 19.39 3.73
C VAL A 387 -17.30 20.20 3.60
N GLN A 388 -17.33 21.26 2.78
CA GLN A 388 -18.56 21.98 2.51
C GLN A 388 -19.62 21.07 1.85
N ALA A 389 -19.24 20.25 0.87
CA ALA A 389 -20.14 19.27 0.26
C ALA A 389 -20.62 18.22 1.27
N LEU A 390 -19.75 17.75 2.18
CA LEU A 390 -20.13 16.84 3.25
C LEU A 390 -21.12 17.48 4.22
N PHE A 391 -20.90 18.77 4.55
CA PHE A 391 -21.84 19.54 5.36
C PHE A 391 -23.23 19.57 4.72
N GLU A 392 -23.35 19.88 3.42
CA GLU A 392 -24.65 19.92 2.71
C GLU A 392 -25.35 18.55 2.74
N VAL A 393 -24.59 17.45 2.47
CA VAL A 393 -25.12 16.07 2.52
C VAL A 393 -25.68 15.75 3.91
N MET A 394 -24.97 16.11 4.98
CA MET A 394 -25.37 15.84 6.36
C MET A 394 -26.49 16.76 6.85
N HIS A 395 -26.38 18.06 6.55
CA HIS A 395 -27.36 19.07 6.98
C HIS A 395 -28.73 18.81 6.36
N HIS A 396 -28.80 18.53 5.07
CA HIS A 396 -30.02 18.23 4.35
C HIS A 396 -30.46 16.77 4.43
N LYS A 397 -29.65 15.91 5.07
CA LYS A 397 -29.85 14.46 5.18
C LYS A 397 -30.06 13.78 3.81
N THR A 398 -29.41 14.27 2.77
CA THR A 398 -29.51 13.74 1.40
C THR A 398 -29.19 12.25 1.37
N PHE A 399 -28.27 11.78 2.21
CA PHE A 399 -27.91 10.35 2.35
C PHE A 399 -29.10 9.46 2.74
N SER A 400 -30.22 10.02 3.27
CA SER A 400 -31.42 9.24 3.64
C SER A 400 -32.25 8.80 2.42
N GLU A 401 -31.94 9.26 1.22
CA GLU A 401 -32.64 8.82 0.00
C GLU A 401 -32.37 7.33 -0.27
N ALA A 402 -33.42 6.59 -0.65
CA ALA A 402 -33.39 5.14 -0.84
C ALA A 402 -32.28 4.68 -1.83
N LYS A 403 -31.94 5.51 -2.84
CA LYS A 403 -30.90 5.19 -3.83
C LYS A 403 -29.52 4.97 -3.20
N PHE A 404 -29.22 5.67 -2.10
CA PHE A 404 -27.90 5.58 -1.46
C PHE A 404 -27.73 4.39 -0.50
N HIS A 405 -28.83 3.70 -0.16
CA HIS A 405 -28.79 2.49 0.68
C HIS A 405 -28.65 1.20 -0.12
N GLN A 406 -28.68 1.27 -1.44
CA GLN A 406 -28.49 0.10 -2.31
C GLN A 406 -27.03 -0.32 -2.30
N ARG A 407 -26.73 -1.44 -1.62
CA ARG A 407 -25.35 -1.97 -1.53
C ARG A 407 -24.84 -2.41 -2.90
N ARG A 408 -23.70 -1.89 -3.30
CA ARG A 408 -22.92 -2.33 -4.46
C ARG A 408 -21.93 -3.41 -4.05
N LYS A 409 -21.37 -4.17 -5.02
CA LYS A 409 -20.35 -5.20 -4.73
C LYS A 409 -19.05 -4.60 -4.21
N VAL A 410 -18.74 -3.37 -4.63
CA VAL A 410 -17.55 -2.62 -4.24
C VAL A 410 -18.00 -1.20 -3.89
N THR A 411 -17.36 -0.60 -2.92
CA THR A 411 -17.64 0.77 -2.46
C THR A 411 -17.20 1.79 -3.47
#